data_87dd3eb026327c250d7a16ccf1f15e78
#
_entry.id   87dd3eb026327c250d7a16ccf1f15e78
#
_cell.length_a   1.000
_cell.length_b   1.000
_cell.length_c   1.000
_cell.angle_alpha   90.00
_cell.angle_beta   90.00
_cell.angle_gamma   90.00
#
_symmetry.space_group_name_H-M   'P 1'
#
loop_
_entity.id
_entity.type
_entity.pdbx_description
1 polymer ?
#
loop_
_entity_poly.entity_id
_entity_poly.type
_entity_poly.pdbx_seq_one_letter_code
_entity_poly.pdbx_strand_id
1 'polypeptide(L)'
;VQLGTTGDQLATEYEQNDGSTVERFNKGADAIQALKQGKIDCVVIDYNPAKAFVEKNDDLQILDEELSSEEYAMCVNKDNSELTAKINEALTQLKEDGTLDAIVSNYIGDEAGQHPYTSPEGVDRSNGTLVMATNATFEPYEYYEDQKVVGIDPDIAQAVCDVLGYVLK
;
A
#
# COMPACT_ATOMS: atom_id res chain seq x y z
N VAL A 1 11.75 11.89 3.05
CA VAL A 1 11.25 10.74 2.27
C VAL A 1 11.39 9.43 3.04
N GLN A 2 10.63 8.41 2.67
CA GLN A 2 10.88 7.04 3.11
C GLN A 2 11.94 6.41 2.23
N LEU A 3 12.97 5.83 2.85
CA LEU A 3 14.12 5.23 2.16
C LEU A 3 13.69 4.13 1.16
N GLY A 4 14.20 4.22 -0.06
CA GLY A 4 14.03 3.20 -1.10
C GLY A 4 12.68 3.20 -1.81
N THR A 5 11.81 4.17 -1.56
CA THR A 5 10.55 4.38 -2.27
C THR A 5 10.76 5.18 -3.56
N THR A 6 9.74 5.25 -4.39
CA THR A 6 9.75 6.12 -5.58
C THR A 6 9.87 7.58 -5.20
N GLY A 7 9.24 7.99 -4.08
CA GLY A 7 9.43 9.33 -3.51
C GLY A 7 10.88 9.66 -3.15
N ASP A 8 11.66 8.66 -2.67
CA ASP A 8 13.10 8.84 -2.44
C ASP A 8 13.87 9.03 -3.76
N GLN A 9 13.53 8.26 -4.79
CA GLN A 9 14.16 8.41 -6.12
C GLN A 9 13.87 9.78 -6.73
N LEU A 10 12.63 10.25 -6.70
CA LEU A 10 12.23 11.57 -7.18
C LEU A 10 12.93 12.69 -6.40
N ALA A 11 12.93 12.61 -5.07
CA ALA A 11 13.60 13.61 -4.24
C ALA A 11 15.12 13.67 -4.47
N THR A 12 15.76 12.53 -4.79
CA THR A 12 17.19 12.48 -5.12
C THR A 12 17.54 13.34 -6.33
N GLU A 13 16.64 13.51 -7.30
CA GLU A 13 16.85 14.37 -8.45
C GLU A 13 16.96 15.85 -8.04
N TYR A 14 16.16 16.30 -7.07
CA TYR A 14 16.26 17.65 -6.51
C TYR A 14 17.55 17.86 -5.74
N GLU A 15 18.01 16.88 -4.94
CA GLU A 15 19.29 16.94 -4.25
C GLU A 15 20.46 17.13 -5.21
N GLN A 16 20.44 16.46 -6.35
CA GLN A 16 21.50 16.53 -7.37
C GLN A 16 21.47 17.83 -8.18
N ASN A 17 20.28 18.35 -8.47
CA ASN A 17 20.11 19.47 -9.39
C ASN A 17 20.01 20.84 -8.67
N ASP A 18 19.33 20.89 -7.52
CA ASP A 18 18.97 22.14 -6.84
C ASP A 18 19.76 22.39 -5.54
N GLY A 19 20.56 21.41 -5.11
CA GLY A 19 21.31 21.49 -3.87
C GLY A 19 20.42 21.38 -2.62
N SER A 20 19.19 20.85 -2.76
CA SER A 20 18.33 20.49 -1.64
C SER A 20 18.95 19.35 -0.84
N THR A 21 18.62 19.25 0.44
CA THR A 21 19.05 18.12 1.28
C THR A 21 17.90 17.13 1.40
N VAL A 22 18.15 15.86 1.13
CA VAL A 22 17.16 14.79 1.25
C VAL A 22 17.44 13.91 2.47
N GLU A 23 16.61 14.08 3.50
CA GLU A 23 16.64 13.23 4.69
C GLU A 23 15.79 11.96 4.47
N ARG A 24 16.40 10.79 4.76
CA ARG A 24 15.81 9.47 4.50
C ARG A 24 15.46 8.77 5.79
N PHE A 25 14.20 8.39 5.93
CA PHE A 25 13.63 7.73 7.10
C PHE A 25 13.21 6.30 6.76
N ASN A 26 13.23 5.40 7.74
CA ASN A 26 12.76 4.04 7.54
C ASN A 26 11.23 3.92 7.42
N LYS A 27 10.50 4.91 7.95
CA LYS A 27 9.04 4.96 7.94
C LYS A 27 8.54 6.36 7.60
N GLY A 28 7.42 6.44 6.87
CA GLY A 28 6.75 7.71 6.61
C GLY A 28 6.39 8.48 7.89
N ALA A 29 5.95 7.79 8.93
CA ALA A 29 5.65 8.41 10.23
C ALA A 29 6.83 9.12 10.87
N ASP A 30 8.06 8.62 10.70
CA ASP A 30 9.27 9.26 11.24
C ASP A 30 9.57 10.55 10.46
N ALA A 31 9.34 10.56 9.14
CA ALA A 31 9.44 11.76 8.31
C ALA A 31 8.42 12.82 8.72
N ILE A 32 7.16 12.42 8.95
CA ILE A 32 6.10 13.32 9.46
C ILE A 32 6.48 13.92 10.82
N GLN A 33 7.05 13.13 11.73
CA GLN A 33 7.53 13.66 13.02
C GLN A 33 8.68 14.65 12.85
N ALA A 34 9.59 14.42 11.93
CA ALA A 34 10.67 15.36 11.63
C ALA A 34 10.15 16.68 11.04
N LEU A 35 9.12 16.62 10.17
CA LEU A 35 8.44 17.81 9.64
C LEU A 35 7.79 18.62 10.76
N LYS A 36 7.02 17.99 11.64
CA LYS A 36 6.38 18.66 12.79
C LYS A 36 7.37 19.27 13.78
N GLN A 37 8.57 18.74 13.84
CA GLN A 37 9.67 19.28 14.67
C GLN A 37 10.48 20.38 13.96
N GLY A 38 10.12 20.75 12.73
CA GLY A 38 10.86 21.77 11.95
C GLY A 38 12.28 21.33 11.54
N LYS A 39 12.53 20.03 11.46
CA LYS A 39 13.85 19.49 11.05
C LYS A 39 13.96 19.35 9.54
N ILE A 40 12.82 19.25 8.86
CA ILE A 40 12.67 19.22 7.40
C ILE A 40 11.50 20.13 7.02
N ASP A 41 11.48 20.56 5.77
CA ASP A 41 10.51 21.55 5.27
C ASP A 41 9.28 20.89 4.63
N CYS A 42 9.43 19.70 4.05
CA CYS A 42 8.34 18.95 3.42
C CYS A 42 8.61 17.43 3.46
N VAL A 43 7.57 16.65 3.16
CA VAL A 43 7.67 15.19 2.97
C VAL A 43 7.13 14.84 1.60
N VAL A 44 7.89 14.07 0.82
CA VAL A 44 7.44 13.45 -0.44
C VAL A 44 7.04 12.02 -0.12
N ILE A 45 5.78 11.72 -0.34
CA ILE A 45 5.13 10.43 -0.03
C ILE A 45 3.89 10.28 -0.91
N ASP A 46 3.40 9.08 -1.09
CA ASP A 46 2.20 8.79 -1.88
C ASP A 46 0.96 9.48 -1.31
N TYR A 47 0.02 9.85 -2.18
CA TYR A 47 -1.14 10.68 -1.85
C TYR A 47 -2.02 10.08 -0.74
N ASN A 48 -2.38 8.79 -0.83
CA ASN A 48 -3.27 8.18 0.16
C ASN A 48 -2.64 8.07 1.55
N PRO A 49 -1.38 7.63 1.73
CA PRO A 49 -0.67 7.76 2.99
C PRO A 49 -0.54 9.21 3.49
N ALA A 50 -0.28 10.17 2.60
CA ALA A 50 -0.27 11.58 2.98
C ALA A 50 -1.63 12.01 3.54
N LYS A 51 -2.73 11.60 2.90
CA LYS A 51 -4.09 11.88 3.35
C LYS A 51 -4.36 11.30 4.74
N ALA A 52 -3.98 10.03 4.97
CA ALA A 52 -4.11 9.39 6.28
C ALA A 52 -3.33 10.11 7.39
N PHE A 53 -2.16 10.70 7.07
CA PHE A 53 -1.43 11.52 8.02
C PHE A 53 -2.09 12.88 8.27
N VAL A 54 -2.57 13.56 7.24
CA VAL A 54 -3.23 14.88 7.37
C VAL A 54 -4.54 14.76 8.15
N GLU A 55 -5.33 13.71 7.95
CA GLU A 55 -6.56 13.45 8.70
C GLU A 55 -6.32 13.32 10.22
N LYS A 56 -5.13 12.92 10.63
CA LYS A 56 -4.73 12.77 12.03
C LYS A 56 -3.91 13.95 12.56
N ASN A 57 -3.60 14.96 11.73
CA ASN A 57 -2.70 16.07 12.06
C ASN A 57 -3.19 17.38 11.41
N ASP A 58 -3.99 18.16 12.13
CA ASP A 58 -4.59 19.42 11.66
C ASP A 58 -3.56 20.51 11.29
N ASP A 59 -2.30 20.34 11.69
CA ASP A 59 -1.17 21.23 11.41
C ASP A 59 -0.42 20.89 10.11
N LEU A 60 -0.91 19.90 9.34
CA LEU A 60 -0.34 19.48 8.07
C LEU A 60 -1.33 19.71 6.92
N GLN A 61 -0.79 19.84 5.71
CA GLN A 61 -1.56 19.92 4.49
C GLN A 61 -0.86 19.20 3.34
N ILE A 62 -1.63 18.75 2.36
CA ILE A 62 -1.13 18.23 1.09
C ILE A 62 -1.07 19.38 0.10
N LEU A 63 0.01 19.47 -0.67
CA LEU A 63 0.13 20.42 -1.78
C LEU A 63 -0.66 19.92 -3.00
N ASP A 64 -1.22 20.84 -3.78
CA ASP A 64 -2.06 20.50 -4.94
C ASP A 64 -1.27 19.96 -6.14
N GLU A 65 0.07 20.09 -6.13
CA GLU A 65 0.94 19.68 -7.23
C GLU A 65 1.41 18.23 -7.04
N GLU A 66 1.06 17.36 -7.99
CA GLU A 66 1.54 15.98 -8.04
C GLU A 66 2.94 15.93 -8.66
N LEU A 67 3.84 15.16 -8.06
CA LEU A 67 5.20 14.95 -8.59
C LEU A 67 5.24 13.80 -9.61
N SER A 68 4.42 12.76 -9.43
CA SER A 68 4.31 11.61 -10.33
C SER A 68 2.98 10.90 -10.15
N SER A 69 2.59 10.11 -11.15
CA SER A 69 1.48 9.16 -11.06
C SER A 69 2.04 7.75 -11.19
N GLU A 70 1.67 6.86 -10.26
CA GLU A 70 2.24 5.52 -10.13
C GLU A 70 1.19 4.44 -10.01
N GLU A 71 1.58 3.22 -10.36
CA GLU A 71 0.76 2.02 -10.19
C GLU A 71 1.45 1.09 -9.18
N TYR A 72 0.65 0.38 -8.38
CA TYR A 72 1.13 -0.64 -7.45
C TYR A 72 1.12 -2.02 -8.08
N ALA A 73 2.05 -2.87 -7.69
CA ALA A 73 2.15 -4.24 -8.18
C ALA A 73 2.65 -5.19 -7.10
N MET A 74 2.23 -6.45 -7.20
CA MET A 74 2.76 -7.53 -6.39
C MET A 74 4.06 -8.07 -6.97
N CYS A 75 5.05 -8.33 -6.13
CA CYS A 75 6.29 -8.99 -6.51
C CYS A 75 6.21 -10.50 -6.26
N VAL A 76 6.57 -11.29 -7.25
CA VAL A 76 6.71 -12.74 -7.17
C VAL A 76 8.14 -13.11 -7.58
N ASN A 77 8.72 -14.18 -7.03
CA ASN A 77 10.01 -14.65 -7.46
C ASN A 77 9.98 -14.91 -8.99
N LYS A 78 10.91 -14.28 -9.72
CA LYS A 78 10.99 -14.35 -11.18
C LYS A 78 11.08 -15.77 -11.76
N ASP A 79 11.59 -16.72 -10.96
CA ASP A 79 11.70 -18.12 -11.35
C ASP A 79 10.37 -18.89 -11.15
N ASN A 80 9.35 -18.26 -10.56
CA ASN A 80 8.03 -18.83 -10.34
C ASN A 80 6.99 -18.21 -11.30
N SER A 81 7.21 -18.38 -12.59
CA SER A 81 6.33 -17.85 -13.63
C SER A 81 4.91 -18.45 -13.60
N GLU A 82 4.78 -19.69 -13.13
CA GLU A 82 3.46 -20.34 -12.97
C GLU A 82 2.62 -19.63 -11.90
N LEU A 83 3.20 -19.31 -10.75
CA LEU A 83 2.49 -18.56 -9.72
C LEU A 83 2.15 -17.14 -10.19
N THR A 84 3.07 -16.49 -10.90
CA THR A 84 2.81 -15.17 -11.49
C THR A 84 1.61 -15.20 -12.43
N ALA A 85 1.53 -16.20 -13.31
CA ALA A 85 0.39 -16.36 -14.22
C ALA A 85 -0.93 -16.57 -13.45
N LYS A 86 -0.94 -17.46 -12.46
CA LYS A 86 -2.12 -17.72 -11.62
C LYS A 86 -2.59 -16.48 -10.85
N ILE A 87 -1.67 -15.71 -10.26
CA ILE A 87 -2.01 -14.46 -9.56
C ILE A 87 -2.62 -13.46 -10.55
N ASN A 88 -2.03 -13.27 -11.72
CA ASN A 88 -2.56 -12.36 -12.74
C ASN A 88 -3.96 -12.77 -13.22
N GLU A 89 -4.21 -14.07 -13.41
CA GLU A 89 -5.55 -14.58 -13.74
C GLU A 89 -6.55 -14.29 -12.62
N ALA A 90 -6.18 -14.55 -11.36
CA ALA A 90 -7.01 -14.25 -10.20
C ALA A 90 -7.31 -12.74 -10.08
N LEU A 91 -6.31 -11.88 -10.24
CA LEU A 91 -6.50 -10.43 -10.23
C LEU A 91 -7.42 -9.95 -11.37
N THR A 92 -7.30 -10.55 -12.56
CA THR A 92 -8.20 -10.25 -13.68
C THR A 92 -9.64 -10.61 -13.33
N GLN A 93 -9.89 -11.80 -12.78
CA GLN A 93 -11.20 -12.23 -12.33
C GLN A 93 -11.77 -11.28 -11.26
N LEU A 94 -10.99 -10.97 -10.22
CA LEU A 94 -11.41 -10.10 -9.12
C LEU A 94 -11.67 -8.65 -9.57
N LYS A 95 -11.02 -8.21 -10.64
CA LYS A 95 -11.30 -6.93 -11.28
C LYS A 95 -12.61 -6.97 -12.08
N GLU A 96 -12.82 -8.02 -12.86
CA GLU A 96 -14.02 -8.19 -13.70
C GLU A 96 -15.30 -8.37 -12.87
N ASP A 97 -15.23 -9.02 -11.72
CA ASP A 97 -16.37 -9.22 -10.81
C ASP A 97 -16.59 -8.08 -9.82
N GLY A 98 -15.73 -7.05 -9.84
CA GLY A 98 -15.80 -5.85 -9.00
C GLY A 98 -15.25 -6.02 -7.58
N THR A 99 -14.68 -7.17 -7.23
CA THR A 99 -14.13 -7.42 -5.89
C THR A 99 -12.98 -6.48 -5.56
N LEU A 100 -12.07 -6.21 -6.52
CA LEU A 100 -10.96 -5.27 -6.30
C LEU A 100 -11.47 -3.86 -6.00
N ASP A 101 -12.45 -3.38 -6.76
CA ASP A 101 -13.02 -2.05 -6.56
C ASP A 101 -13.72 -1.95 -5.19
N ALA A 102 -14.45 -3.01 -4.78
CA ALA A 102 -15.06 -3.08 -3.47
C ALA A 102 -14.04 -3.06 -2.32
N ILE A 103 -12.92 -3.81 -2.46
CA ILE A 103 -11.82 -3.77 -1.48
C ILE A 103 -11.23 -2.37 -1.38
N VAL A 104 -10.89 -1.74 -2.51
CA VAL A 104 -10.30 -0.39 -2.51
C VAL A 104 -11.27 0.63 -1.90
N SER A 105 -12.56 0.60 -2.27
CA SER A 105 -13.57 1.53 -1.74
C SER A 105 -13.81 1.37 -0.24
N ASN A 106 -13.56 0.18 0.32
CA ASN A 106 -13.64 -0.03 1.76
C ASN A 106 -12.55 0.73 2.55
N TYR A 107 -11.47 1.17 1.90
CA TYR A 107 -10.37 1.89 2.55
C TYR A 107 -10.21 3.32 2.08
N ILE A 108 -10.66 3.64 0.88
CA ILE A 108 -10.46 4.95 0.24
C ILE A 108 -11.81 5.49 -0.25
N GLY A 109 -12.13 6.73 0.13
CA GLY A 109 -13.33 7.44 -0.30
C GLY A 109 -14.47 7.41 0.70
N ASP A 110 -15.66 7.80 0.26
CA ASP A 110 -16.82 8.02 1.14
C ASP A 110 -17.43 6.73 1.71
N GLU A 111 -17.09 5.57 1.14
CA GLU A 111 -17.58 4.25 1.56
C GLU A 111 -16.59 3.51 2.48
N ALA A 112 -15.53 4.18 2.93
CA ALA A 112 -14.53 3.56 3.79
C ALA A 112 -15.15 2.95 5.06
N GLY A 113 -14.78 1.69 5.33
CA GLY A 113 -15.29 0.91 6.46
C GLY A 113 -16.66 0.26 6.27
N GLN A 114 -17.32 0.43 5.11
CA GLN A 114 -18.67 -0.08 4.89
C GLN A 114 -18.71 -1.49 4.25
N HIS A 115 -17.64 -1.90 3.58
CA HIS A 115 -17.58 -3.12 2.77
C HIS A 115 -16.34 -3.97 3.04
N PRO A 116 -16.09 -4.38 4.31
CA PRO A 116 -14.90 -5.18 4.62
C PRO A 116 -14.91 -6.49 3.83
N TYR A 117 -13.77 -6.82 3.23
CA TYR A 117 -13.65 -8.07 2.50
C TYR A 117 -13.87 -9.27 3.44
N THR A 118 -14.67 -10.20 3.00
CA THR A 118 -14.93 -11.45 3.69
C THR A 118 -14.78 -12.61 2.72
N SER A 119 -13.95 -13.57 3.06
CA SER A 119 -13.79 -14.78 2.25
C SER A 119 -15.15 -15.49 2.02
N PRO A 120 -15.43 -15.94 0.79
CA PRO A 120 -16.62 -16.72 0.51
C PRO A 120 -16.71 -17.98 1.38
N GLU A 121 -17.93 -18.39 1.72
CA GLU A 121 -18.12 -19.66 2.45
C GLU A 121 -17.72 -20.87 1.59
N GLY A 122 -17.09 -21.86 2.21
CA GLY A 122 -16.79 -23.13 1.57
C GLY A 122 -15.59 -23.10 0.61
N VAL A 123 -14.77 -22.04 0.63
CA VAL A 123 -13.53 -22.00 -0.18
C VAL A 123 -12.62 -23.17 0.17
N ASP A 124 -12.32 -24.00 -0.83
CA ASP A 124 -11.34 -25.07 -0.69
C ASP A 124 -9.91 -24.48 -0.73
N ARG A 125 -9.18 -24.58 0.36
CA ARG A 125 -7.80 -24.12 0.51
C ARG A 125 -6.79 -25.27 0.55
N SER A 126 -7.01 -26.29 -0.25
CA SER A 126 -6.17 -27.50 -0.29
C SER A 126 -4.86 -27.33 -1.08
N ASN A 127 -4.69 -26.22 -1.80
CA ASN A 127 -3.50 -25.97 -2.63
C ASN A 127 -2.25 -25.56 -1.82
N GLY A 128 -2.35 -25.50 -0.49
CA GLY A 128 -1.23 -25.18 0.39
C GLY A 128 -1.28 -23.75 0.93
N THR A 129 -0.12 -23.17 1.16
CA THR A 129 0.02 -21.83 1.79
C THR A 129 0.81 -20.90 0.89
N LEU A 130 0.30 -19.68 0.69
CA LEU A 130 1.08 -18.55 0.20
C LEU A 130 1.46 -17.65 1.37
N VAL A 131 2.70 -17.18 1.36
CA VAL A 131 3.21 -16.26 2.38
C VAL A 131 3.36 -14.88 1.74
N MET A 132 2.68 -13.89 2.30
CA MET A 132 2.82 -12.49 1.95
C MET A 132 3.85 -11.84 2.86
N ALA A 133 4.75 -11.04 2.28
CA ALA A 133 5.62 -10.14 3.01
C ALA A 133 5.25 -8.70 2.66
N THR A 134 5.09 -7.86 3.67
CA THR A 134 4.72 -6.46 3.49
C THR A 134 5.37 -5.56 4.54
N ASN A 135 5.38 -4.24 4.30
CA ASN A 135 5.82 -3.23 5.25
C ASN A 135 4.61 -2.53 5.89
N ALA A 136 4.01 -3.16 6.90
CA ALA A 136 2.76 -2.74 7.54
C ALA A 136 2.85 -1.40 8.30
N THR A 137 3.31 -0.34 7.62
CA THR A 137 3.41 1.04 8.13
C THR A 137 2.94 2.07 7.10
N PHE A 138 2.11 1.64 6.13
CA PHE A 138 1.73 2.42 4.94
C PHE A 138 0.21 2.44 4.74
N GLU A 139 -0.51 3.02 5.71
CA GLU A 139 -1.97 3.18 5.66
C GLU A 139 -2.39 4.03 4.44
N PRO A 140 -3.45 3.65 3.68
CA PRO A 140 -4.41 2.58 3.93
C PRO A 140 -4.06 1.22 3.26
N TYR A 141 -2.88 1.10 2.67
CA TYR A 141 -2.49 -0.10 1.92
C TYR A 141 -2.17 -1.28 2.83
N GLU A 142 -1.26 -1.10 3.82
CA GLU A 142 -0.94 -2.09 4.82
C GLU A 142 -0.50 -1.44 6.14
N TYR A 143 -1.18 -1.78 7.19
CA TYR A 143 -0.91 -1.23 8.51
C TYR A 143 -1.36 -2.17 9.64
N TYR A 144 -0.97 -1.86 10.87
CA TYR A 144 -1.39 -2.63 12.04
C TYR A 144 -2.64 -2.04 12.67
N GLU A 145 -3.66 -2.89 12.85
CA GLU A 145 -4.82 -2.66 13.69
C GLU A 145 -5.00 -3.87 14.62
N ASP A 146 -5.08 -3.65 15.92
CA ASP A 146 -5.22 -4.71 16.94
C ASP A 146 -4.23 -5.88 16.76
N GLN A 147 -2.97 -5.58 16.46
CA GLN A 147 -1.88 -6.54 16.22
C GLN A 147 -2.04 -7.39 14.96
N LYS A 148 -2.97 -7.07 14.11
CA LYS A 148 -3.13 -7.70 12.79
C LYS A 148 -2.69 -6.76 11.70
N VAL A 149 -2.15 -7.31 10.64
CA VAL A 149 -1.91 -6.56 9.41
C VAL A 149 -3.23 -6.49 8.65
N VAL A 150 -3.68 -5.27 8.38
CA VAL A 150 -4.92 -4.96 7.66
C VAL A 150 -4.62 -3.94 6.56
N GLY A 151 -5.56 -3.74 5.65
CA GLY A 151 -5.43 -2.78 4.57
C GLY A 151 -5.81 -3.38 3.21
N ILE A 152 -5.68 -2.58 2.18
CA ILE A 152 -5.98 -2.96 0.79
C ILE A 152 -5.16 -4.19 0.37
N ASP A 153 -3.86 -4.19 0.66
CA ASP A 153 -2.95 -5.23 0.20
C ASP A 153 -3.23 -6.60 0.85
N PRO A 154 -3.43 -6.70 2.18
CA PRO A 154 -3.84 -7.95 2.81
C PRO A 154 -5.18 -8.48 2.30
N ASP A 155 -6.16 -7.61 2.08
CA ASP A 155 -7.48 -8.02 1.58
C ASP A 155 -7.41 -8.51 0.13
N ILE A 156 -6.65 -7.84 -0.74
CA ILE A 156 -6.40 -8.32 -2.11
C ILE A 156 -5.65 -9.64 -2.08
N ALA A 157 -4.63 -9.79 -1.23
CA ALA A 157 -3.89 -11.04 -1.10
C ALA A 157 -4.79 -12.19 -0.61
N GLN A 158 -5.70 -11.91 0.33
CA GLN A 158 -6.70 -12.90 0.78
C GLN A 158 -7.66 -13.28 -0.34
N ALA A 159 -8.17 -12.31 -1.12
CA ALA A 159 -9.05 -12.56 -2.25
C ALA A 159 -8.37 -13.42 -3.33
N VAL A 160 -7.11 -13.12 -3.66
CA VAL A 160 -6.30 -13.93 -4.58
C VAL A 160 -6.12 -15.35 -4.05
N CYS A 161 -5.82 -15.51 -2.75
CA CYS A 161 -5.70 -16.83 -2.13
C CYS A 161 -7.02 -17.61 -2.17
N ASP A 162 -8.15 -16.94 -1.97
CA ASP A 162 -9.47 -17.57 -2.03
C ASP A 162 -9.79 -18.07 -3.45
N VAL A 163 -9.48 -17.30 -4.49
CA VAL A 163 -9.62 -17.72 -5.89
C VAL A 163 -8.72 -18.89 -6.21
N LEU A 164 -7.48 -18.86 -5.75
CA LEU A 164 -6.46 -19.86 -6.07
C LEU A 164 -6.48 -21.10 -5.15
N GLY A 165 -7.29 -21.12 -4.11
CA GLY A 165 -7.39 -22.24 -3.17
C GLY A 165 -6.19 -22.36 -2.23
N TYR A 166 -5.55 -21.25 -1.84
CA TYR A 166 -4.45 -21.23 -0.87
C TYR A 166 -4.89 -20.66 0.48
N VAL A 167 -4.16 -21.06 1.52
CA VAL A 167 -4.17 -20.35 2.81
C VAL A 167 -3.21 -19.18 2.74
N LEU A 168 -3.66 -17.97 3.05
CA LEU A 168 -2.78 -16.80 3.22
C LEU A 168 -2.09 -16.84 4.59
N LYS A 169 -0.80 -16.53 4.62
CA LYS A 169 -0.01 -16.39 5.85
C LYS A 169 0.87 -15.14 5.79
#